data_de3dcd97524ea60ea37337a163f31efc
#
_entry.id   de3dcd97524ea60ea37337a163f31efc
#
_cell.length_a   1.000
_cell.length_b   1.000
_cell.length_c   1.000
_cell.angle_alpha   90.00
_cell.angle_beta   90.00
_cell.angle_gamma   90.00
#
_symmetry.space_group_name_H-M   'P 1'
#
loop_
_entity.id
_entity.type
_entity.pdbx_description
1 polymer ?
#
loop_
_entity_poly.entity_id
_entity_poly.type
_entity_poly.pdbx_seq_one_letter_code
_entity_poly.pdbx_strand_id
1 'polypeptide(L)'
;TMDKLEVAPLVATGINGNYNYTNGLVTLSNTYANVYSGTLGVSGTVEAATKNFALHLSGSGMDSTAVTETQISGPLSFEADASGTGSADSAVAGGTFVIAPGNFAGVPFNSLSGNFSRANGQMTFSGITIGTPLGSFTSNAVMNSNGKITFDKMSESGFTAPTKEEVRENVRQQVGGAVKQGLGKLFGK
;
A
#
# COMPACT_ATOMS: atom_id res chain seq x y z
N THR A 1 -16.65 2.24 -20.89
CA THR A 1 -16.85 1.98 -19.45
C THR A 1 -17.19 0.54 -19.22
N MET A 2 -16.73 -0.03 -18.13
CA MET A 2 -17.07 -1.37 -17.66
C MET A 2 -17.43 -1.24 -16.18
N ASP A 3 -18.53 -1.85 -15.76
CA ASP A 3 -19.03 -1.66 -14.40
C ASP A 3 -18.22 -2.43 -13.37
N LYS A 4 -17.75 -3.63 -13.71
CA LYS A 4 -17.03 -4.52 -12.80
C LYS A 4 -16.08 -5.48 -13.53
N LEU A 5 -14.92 -5.70 -12.96
CA LEU A 5 -13.97 -6.76 -13.33
C LEU A 5 -13.55 -7.51 -12.06
N GLU A 6 -13.66 -8.82 -12.07
CA GLU A 6 -13.21 -9.69 -10.98
C GLU A 6 -12.07 -10.59 -11.45
N VAL A 7 -10.92 -10.47 -10.81
CA VAL A 7 -9.78 -11.38 -10.94
C VAL A 7 -9.28 -11.63 -9.52
N ALA A 8 -9.73 -12.73 -8.93
CA ALA A 8 -9.49 -13.02 -7.53
C ALA A 8 -7.99 -12.89 -7.14
N PRO A 9 -7.65 -12.17 -6.05
CA PRO A 9 -8.56 -11.54 -5.08
C PRO A 9 -9.02 -10.11 -5.43
N LEU A 10 -8.66 -9.60 -6.61
CA LEU A 10 -8.93 -8.23 -7.04
C LEU A 10 -10.36 -8.08 -7.56
N VAL A 11 -11.08 -7.09 -7.03
CA VAL A 11 -12.36 -6.61 -7.55
C VAL A 11 -12.20 -5.15 -7.93
N ALA A 12 -12.32 -4.84 -9.22
CA ALA A 12 -12.30 -3.48 -9.74
C ALA A 12 -13.71 -3.08 -10.19
N THR A 13 -14.13 -1.88 -9.81
CA THR A 13 -15.44 -1.32 -10.17
C THR A 13 -15.29 0.08 -10.77
N GLY A 14 -16.31 0.54 -11.48
CA GLY A 14 -16.31 1.88 -12.06
C GLY A 14 -15.17 2.11 -13.04
N ILE A 15 -14.83 1.10 -13.84
CA ILE A 15 -13.70 1.15 -14.77
C ILE A 15 -14.02 2.12 -15.89
N ASN A 16 -13.17 3.11 -16.05
CA ASN A 16 -13.26 4.14 -17.07
C ASN A 16 -11.87 4.42 -17.67
N GLY A 17 -11.84 4.76 -18.96
CA GLY A 17 -10.58 5.05 -19.63
C GLY A 17 -10.68 5.01 -21.13
N ASN A 18 -9.55 5.25 -21.78
CA ASN A 18 -9.41 5.21 -23.21
C ASN A 18 -8.55 4.02 -23.62
N TYR A 19 -8.96 3.32 -24.66
CA TYR A 19 -8.13 2.31 -25.29
C TYR A 19 -8.09 2.53 -26.81
N ASN A 20 -6.96 2.21 -27.39
CA ASN A 20 -6.80 2.14 -28.84
C ASN A 20 -6.31 0.75 -29.23
N TYR A 21 -6.89 0.17 -30.25
CA TYR A 21 -6.44 -1.11 -30.81
C TYR A 21 -5.96 -0.92 -32.24
N THR A 22 -4.67 -1.16 -32.46
CA THR A 22 -4.06 -1.02 -33.80
C THR A 22 -3.04 -2.14 -34.01
N ASN A 23 -3.21 -2.90 -35.10
CA ASN A 23 -2.27 -3.96 -35.50
C ASN A 23 -1.96 -4.98 -34.39
N GLY A 24 -2.94 -5.39 -33.60
CA GLY A 24 -2.74 -6.36 -32.52
C GLY A 24 -2.24 -5.74 -31.20
N LEU A 25 -1.98 -4.45 -31.16
CA LEU A 25 -1.55 -3.73 -29.96
C LEU A 25 -2.73 -2.98 -29.35
N VAL A 26 -3.04 -3.26 -28.08
CA VAL A 26 -3.95 -2.48 -27.25
C VAL A 26 -3.12 -1.45 -26.48
N THR A 27 -3.42 -0.18 -26.65
CA THR A 27 -2.86 0.91 -25.86
C THR A 27 -3.91 1.42 -24.87
N LEU A 28 -3.59 1.44 -23.59
CA LEU A 28 -4.42 1.98 -22.52
C LEU A 28 -3.92 3.37 -22.14
N SER A 29 -4.85 4.33 -22.01
CA SER A 29 -4.51 5.68 -21.56
C SER A 29 -5.61 6.23 -20.67
N ASN A 30 -5.23 6.94 -19.60
CA ASN A 30 -6.16 7.53 -18.63
C ASN A 30 -7.21 6.51 -18.13
N THR A 31 -6.80 5.26 -17.94
CA THR A 31 -7.67 4.21 -17.44
C THR A 31 -7.58 4.16 -15.92
N TYR A 32 -8.72 4.16 -15.25
CA TYR A 32 -8.80 4.08 -13.80
C TYR A 32 -9.98 3.23 -13.36
N ALA A 33 -9.88 2.69 -12.15
CA ALA A 33 -10.90 1.89 -11.51
C ALA A 33 -10.89 2.10 -10.00
N ASN A 34 -12.01 1.82 -9.33
CA ASN A 34 -12.06 1.74 -7.89
C ASN A 34 -11.63 0.34 -7.44
N VAL A 35 -10.63 0.28 -6.56
CA VAL A 35 -10.04 -0.95 -6.03
C VAL A 35 -9.69 -0.74 -4.56
N TYR A 36 -10.08 -1.66 -3.68
CA TYR A 36 -9.77 -1.61 -2.24
C TYR A 36 -10.07 -0.25 -1.60
N SER A 37 -11.25 0.30 -1.87
CA SER A 37 -11.71 1.62 -1.38
C SER A 37 -10.93 2.83 -1.91
N GLY A 38 -9.92 2.64 -2.76
CA GLY A 38 -9.13 3.68 -3.41
C GLY A 38 -9.28 3.64 -4.92
N THR A 39 -8.36 4.30 -5.60
CA THR A 39 -8.32 4.39 -7.06
C THR A 39 -7.04 3.74 -7.60
N LEU A 40 -7.18 2.94 -8.65
CA LEU A 40 -6.08 2.38 -9.45
C LEU A 40 -6.09 3.04 -10.84
N GLY A 41 -5.00 3.69 -11.20
CA GLY A 41 -4.72 4.17 -12.55
C GLY A 41 -3.88 3.15 -13.32
N VAL A 42 -4.17 3.01 -14.62
CA VAL A 42 -3.43 2.10 -15.52
C VAL A 42 -3.21 2.78 -16.85
N SER A 43 -1.96 2.74 -17.33
CA SER A 43 -1.63 3.12 -18.71
C SER A 43 -0.57 2.17 -19.27
N GLY A 44 -0.41 2.13 -20.60
CA GLY A 44 0.59 1.28 -21.24
C GLY A 44 0.03 0.46 -22.39
N THR A 45 0.67 -0.68 -22.65
CA THR A 45 0.38 -1.49 -23.83
C THR A 45 0.22 -2.98 -23.51
N VAL A 46 -0.64 -3.65 -24.28
CA VAL A 46 -0.82 -5.10 -24.27
C VAL A 46 -0.84 -5.59 -25.71
N GLU A 47 0.02 -6.53 -26.07
CA GLU A 47 0.04 -7.19 -27.37
C GLU A 47 -0.93 -8.39 -27.36
N ALA A 48 -1.95 -8.37 -28.19
CA ALA A 48 -3.03 -9.35 -28.15
C ALA A 48 -2.57 -10.78 -28.52
N ALA A 49 -1.62 -10.91 -29.44
CA ALA A 49 -1.15 -12.22 -29.94
C ALA A 49 -0.24 -12.92 -28.95
N THR A 50 0.76 -12.22 -28.45
CA THR A 50 1.80 -12.75 -27.54
C THR A 50 1.42 -12.63 -26.07
N LYS A 51 0.43 -11.76 -25.76
CA LYS A 51 0.04 -11.32 -24.42
C LYS A 51 1.18 -10.62 -23.67
N ASN A 52 2.18 -10.10 -24.40
CA ASN A 52 3.18 -9.23 -23.81
C ASN A 52 2.49 -7.95 -23.32
N PHE A 53 2.89 -7.47 -22.16
CA PHE A 53 2.40 -6.21 -21.64
C PHE A 53 3.51 -5.37 -21.02
N ALA A 54 3.34 -4.06 -21.09
CA ALA A 54 4.13 -3.07 -20.38
C ALA A 54 3.16 -2.01 -19.86
N LEU A 55 3.01 -1.92 -18.55
CA LEU A 55 2.01 -1.10 -17.88
C LEU A 55 2.68 -0.21 -16.83
N HIS A 56 2.20 1.02 -16.75
CA HIS A 56 2.41 1.91 -15.62
C HIS A 56 1.15 1.91 -14.76
N LEU A 57 1.33 1.72 -13.46
CA LEU A 57 0.28 1.58 -12.48
C LEU A 57 0.43 2.66 -11.40
N SER A 58 -0.66 3.30 -11.02
CA SER A 58 -0.72 4.23 -9.90
C SER A 58 -1.87 3.89 -8.97
N GLY A 59 -1.60 3.77 -7.69
CA GLY A 59 -2.61 3.53 -6.66
C GLY A 59 -2.74 4.74 -5.74
N SER A 60 -3.94 5.10 -5.35
CA SER A 60 -4.17 6.21 -4.43
C SER A 60 -5.28 5.90 -3.42
N GLY A 61 -4.97 6.08 -2.13
CA GLY A 61 -5.93 5.95 -1.04
C GLY A 61 -6.52 4.56 -0.85
N MET A 62 -5.82 3.51 -1.31
CA MET A 62 -6.28 2.13 -1.22
C MET A 62 -6.18 1.63 0.22
N ASP A 63 -7.09 0.77 0.64
CA ASP A 63 -7.02 0.14 1.97
C ASP A 63 -5.88 -0.90 1.99
N SER A 64 -4.82 -0.60 2.73
CA SER A 64 -3.66 -1.49 2.84
C SER A 64 -3.97 -2.82 3.53
N THR A 65 -5.02 -2.89 4.36
CA THR A 65 -5.42 -4.14 5.01
C THR A 65 -5.89 -5.20 4.01
N ALA A 66 -6.41 -4.77 2.86
CA ALA A 66 -6.86 -5.67 1.80
C ALA A 66 -5.70 -6.41 1.09
N VAL A 67 -4.47 -5.90 1.19
CA VAL A 67 -3.27 -6.48 0.53
C VAL A 67 -2.25 -7.04 1.52
N THR A 68 -2.34 -6.74 2.82
CA THR A 68 -1.34 -7.10 3.85
C THR A 68 -1.88 -8.06 4.93
N GLU A 69 -2.95 -8.79 4.65
CA GLU A 69 -3.61 -9.66 5.63
C GLU A 69 -3.86 -8.96 6.98
N THR A 70 -4.31 -7.72 6.94
CA THR A 70 -4.60 -6.88 8.12
C THR A 70 -3.40 -6.52 9.01
N GLN A 71 -2.17 -6.85 8.60
CA GLN A 71 -0.97 -6.54 9.39
C GLN A 71 -0.66 -5.03 9.42
N ILE A 72 -0.95 -4.34 8.32
CA ILE A 72 -0.69 -2.91 8.17
C ILE A 72 -2.01 -2.24 7.76
N SER A 73 -2.42 -1.23 8.50
CA SER A 73 -3.61 -0.42 8.16
C SER A 73 -3.21 1.00 7.83
N GLY A 74 -3.94 1.62 6.90
CA GLY A 74 -3.78 2.99 6.46
C GLY A 74 -3.99 3.15 4.96
N PRO A 75 -4.14 4.38 4.48
CA PRO A 75 -4.29 4.65 3.05
C PRO A 75 -2.98 4.39 2.32
N LEU A 76 -3.00 3.41 1.41
CA LEU A 76 -1.88 3.04 0.56
C LEU A 76 -1.93 3.83 -0.75
N SER A 77 -0.79 4.41 -1.12
CA SER A 77 -0.54 4.94 -2.47
C SER A 77 0.74 4.35 -3.03
N PHE A 78 0.79 4.14 -4.35
CA PHE A 78 1.98 3.59 -5.00
C PHE A 78 2.08 4.04 -6.46
N GLU A 79 3.29 3.98 -7.00
CA GLU A 79 3.61 4.08 -8.42
C GLU A 79 4.47 2.90 -8.81
N ALA A 80 4.16 2.25 -9.94
CA ALA A 80 4.87 1.05 -10.38
C ALA A 80 4.87 0.90 -11.89
N ASP A 81 5.94 0.31 -12.39
CA ASP A 81 6.00 -0.24 -13.75
C ASP A 81 5.94 -1.75 -13.69
N ALA A 82 5.15 -2.35 -14.56
CA ALA A 82 4.96 -3.78 -14.66
C ALA A 82 5.08 -4.25 -16.11
N SER A 83 5.74 -5.38 -16.31
CA SER A 83 5.85 -6.02 -17.63
C SER A 83 5.83 -7.53 -17.50
N GLY A 84 5.48 -8.22 -18.59
CA GLY A 84 5.44 -9.69 -18.58
C GLY A 84 4.88 -10.27 -19.87
N THR A 85 4.79 -11.60 -19.89
CA THR A 85 4.27 -12.37 -21.03
C THR A 85 3.25 -13.40 -20.55
N GLY A 86 2.02 -13.32 -21.03
CA GLY A 86 1.04 -14.40 -20.94
C GLY A 86 0.40 -14.70 -19.60
N SER A 87 1.11 -14.55 -18.48
CA SER A 87 0.58 -14.88 -17.15
C SER A 87 1.04 -13.90 -16.06
N ALA A 88 0.28 -13.82 -14.98
CA ALA A 88 0.65 -13.03 -13.82
C ALA A 88 1.94 -13.53 -13.13
N ASP A 89 2.26 -14.82 -13.25
CA ASP A 89 3.47 -15.41 -12.65
C ASP A 89 4.74 -14.96 -13.36
N SER A 90 4.67 -14.68 -14.67
CA SER A 90 5.79 -14.12 -15.44
C SER A 90 5.97 -12.61 -15.25
N ALA A 91 5.05 -11.96 -14.56
CA ALA A 91 5.09 -10.52 -14.37
C ALA A 91 6.26 -10.10 -13.49
N VAL A 92 7.01 -9.13 -13.99
CA VAL A 92 8.00 -8.35 -13.24
C VAL A 92 7.39 -6.98 -12.98
N ALA A 93 7.49 -6.51 -11.75
CA ALA A 93 7.04 -5.18 -11.39
C ALA A 93 8.01 -4.54 -10.41
N GLY A 94 8.07 -3.21 -10.41
CA GLY A 94 8.86 -2.45 -9.44
C GLY A 94 8.30 -1.05 -9.30
N GLY A 95 8.47 -0.49 -8.11
CA GLY A 95 7.93 0.82 -7.83
C GLY A 95 8.18 1.29 -6.40
N THR A 96 7.48 2.35 -6.05
CA THR A 96 7.51 2.95 -4.70
C THR A 96 6.13 2.89 -4.07
N PHE A 97 6.07 2.90 -2.75
CA PHE A 97 4.82 2.95 -2.03
C PHE A 97 4.92 3.85 -0.80
N VAL A 98 3.78 4.37 -0.38
CA VAL A 98 3.59 5.13 0.86
C VAL A 98 2.27 4.71 1.51
N ILE A 99 2.29 4.47 2.82
CA ILE A 99 1.12 4.33 3.66
C ILE A 99 1.22 5.39 4.75
N ALA A 100 0.23 6.26 4.88
CA ALA A 100 0.28 7.36 5.85
C ALA A 100 -1.10 7.91 6.19
N PRO A 101 -1.39 8.19 7.46
CA PRO A 101 -0.87 7.52 8.67
C PRO A 101 -1.54 6.16 8.86
N GLY A 102 -1.00 5.33 9.75
CA GLY A 102 -1.54 3.99 9.91
C GLY A 102 -1.14 3.31 11.22
N ASN A 103 -1.35 1.99 11.23
CA ASN A 103 -1.00 1.12 12.35
C ASN A 103 -0.32 -0.14 11.83
N PHE A 104 0.75 -0.57 12.49
CA PHE A 104 1.44 -1.82 12.23
C PHE A 104 1.45 -2.66 13.51
N ALA A 105 0.76 -3.78 13.49
CA ALA A 105 0.64 -4.71 14.62
C ALA A 105 0.29 -4.02 15.97
N GLY A 106 -0.59 -3.01 15.95
CA GLY A 106 -0.99 -2.26 17.13
C GLY A 106 -0.14 -1.01 17.42
N VAL A 107 0.95 -0.79 16.68
CA VAL A 107 1.82 0.38 16.85
C VAL A 107 1.48 1.44 15.79
N PRO A 108 1.06 2.65 16.21
CA PRO A 108 0.78 3.72 15.26
C PRO A 108 2.05 4.25 14.60
N PHE A 109 1.95 4.58 13.32
CA PHE A 109 3.00 5.27 12.56
C PHE A 109 2.43 6.49 11.81
N ASN A 110 3.29 7.47 11.55
CA ASN A 110 2.95 8.66 10.78
C ASN A 110 3.07 8.41 9.27
N SER A 111 4.06 7.61 8.89
CA SER A 111 4.30 7.19 7.51
C SER A 111 5.07 5.87 7.48
N LEU A 112 4.77 5.08 6.47
CA LEU A 112 5.54 3.90 6.07
C LEU A 112 5.75 4.00 4.57
N SER A 113 6.99 4.00 4.12
CA SER A 113 7.32 4.14 2.70
C SER A 113 8.51 3.27 2.33
N GLY A 114 8.66 3.00 1.05
CA GLY A 114 9.77 2.20 0.53
C GLY A 114 9.63 1.90 -0.94
N ASN A 115 10.51 1.01 -1.41
CA ASN A 115 10.45 0.47 -2.76
C ASN A 115 9.94 -0.97 -2.68
N PHE A 116 9.32 -1.44 -3.75
CA PHE A 116 8.99 -2.85 -3.92
C PHE A 116 9.43 -3.35 -5.29
N SER A 117 9.68 -4.64 -5.36
CA SER A 117 9.87 -5.34 -6.63
C SER A 117 9.20 -6.71 -6.58
N ARG A 118 8.69 -7.14 -7.73
CA ARG A 118 8.10 -8.46 -7.93
C ARG A 118 8.81 -9.15 -9.06
N ALA A 119 9.31 -10.35 -8.80
CA ALA A 119 9.88 -11.24 -9.82
C ALA A 119 9.67 -12.69 -9.40
N ASN A 120 9.43 -13.60 -10.35
CA ASN A 120 9.24 -15.03 -10.10
C ASN A 120 8.16 -15.33 -9.04
N GLY A 121 7.07 -14.56 -9.05
CA GLY A 121 5.98 -14.72 -8.08
C GLY A 121 6.28 -14.21 -6.67
N GLN A 122 7.50 -13.78 -6.37
CA GLN A 122 7.89 -13.24 -5.07
C GLN A 122 7.87 -11.71 -5.09
N MET A 123 7.40 -11.11 -4.01
CA MET A 123 7.46 -9.66 -3.79
C MET A 123 8.45 -9.34 -2.67
N THR A 124 9.36 -8.44 -2.94
CA THR A 124 10.36 -7.94 -1.99
C THR A 124 10.19 -6.45 -1.79
N PHE A 125 10.49 -5.98 -0.59
CA PHE A 125 10.45 -4.58 -0.22
C PHE A 125 11.82 -4.15 0.28
N SER A 126 12.29 -3.00 -0.16
CA SER A 126 13.61 -2.47 0.20
C SER A 126 13.54 -1.00 0.58
N GLY A 127 14.48 -0.58 1.44
CA GLY A 127 14.55 0.79 1.90
C GLY A 127 13.28 1.23 2.63
N ILE A 128 12.59 0.29 3.31
CA ILE A 128 11.40 0.61 4.09
C ILE A 128 11.81 1.59 5.19
N THR A 129 11.08 2.69 5.28
CA THR A 129 11.19 3.66 6.36
C THR A 129 9.87 3.77 7.08
N ILE A 130 9.86 3.55 8.39
CA ILE A 130 8.69 3.66 9.25
C ILE A 130 8.91 4.86 10.15
N GLY A 131 8.18 5.94 9.93
CA GLY A 131 8.20 7.13 10.78
C GLY A 131 7.18 6.99 11.89
N THR A 132 7.64 7.02 13.14
CA THR A 132 6.78 6.99 14.33
C THR A 132 6.99 8.26 15.18
N PRO A 133 6.10 8.55 16.13
CA PRO A 133 6.34 9.64 17.09
C PRO A 133 7.62 9.50 17.91
N LEU A 134 8.20 8.29 17.99
CA LEU A 134 9.40 7.99 18.78
C LEU A 134 10.69 8.01 17.95
N GLY A 135 10.59 8.10 16.61
CA GLY A 135 11.75 8.07 15.71
C GLY A 135 11.44 7.31 14.42
N SER A 136 12.45 7.10 13.60
CA SER A 136 12.35 6.38 12.34
C SER A 136 13.08 5.04 12.41
N PHE A 137 12.48 4.03 11.79
CA PHE A 137 13.04 2.69 11.66
C PHE A 137 13.21 2.36 10.18
N THR A 138 14.27 1.66 9.85
CA THR A 138 14.49 1.15 8.49
C THR A 138 14.56 -0.37 8.49
N SER A 139 14.04 -0.98 7.43
CA SER A 139 14.04 -2.42 7.23
C SER A 139 13.94 -2.78 5.75
N ASN A 140 14.09 -4.06 5.45
CA ASN A 140 13.58 -4.68 4.23
C ASN A 140 12.55 -5.73 4.62
N ALA A 141 11.76 -6.20 3.66
CA ALA A 141 10.77 -7.23 3.90
C ALA A 141 10.55 -8.09 2.66
N VAL A 142 9.99 -9.26 2.87
CA VAL A 142 9.52 -10.17 1.82
C VAL A 142 8.06 -10.48 2.09
N MET A 143 7.24 -10.46 1.05
CA MET A 143 5.86 -10.91 1.10
C MET A 143 5.74 -12.27 0.42
N ASN A 144 5.18 -13.23 1.12
CA ASN A 144 4.90 -14.55 0.57
C ASN A 144 3.61 -14.56 -0.27
N SER A 145 3.32 -15.70 -0.90
CA SER A 145 2.16 -15.87 -1.79
C SER A 145 0.79 -15.70 -1.11
N ASN A 146 0.70 -15.82 0.21
CA ASN A 146 -0.52 -15.59 0.98
C ASN A 146 -0.62 -14.15 1.54
N GLY A 147 0.25 -13.23 1.11
CA GLY A 147 0.16 -11.82 1.52
C GLY A 147 0.82 -11.52 2.86
N LYS A 148 1.38 -12.51 3.56
CA LYS A 148 2.07 -12.30 4.83
C LYS A 148 3.43 -11.65 4.60
N ILE A 149 3.66 -10.51 5.27
CA ILE A 149 4.91 -9.76 5.21
C ILE A 149 5.81 -10.20 6.37
N THR A 150 7.07 -10.49 6.04
CA THR A 150 8.13 -10.79 7.02
C THR A 150 9.22 -9.73 6.87
N PHE A 151 9.47 -8.99 7.94
CA PHE A 151 10.51 -7.96 7.98
C PHE A 151 11.86 -8.55 8.37
N ASP A 152 12.92 -8.00 7.80
CA ASP A 152 14.29 -8.20 8.27
C ASP A 152 14.48 -7.51 9.63
N LYS A 153 15.66 -7.69 10.20
CA LYS A 153 16.03 -6.99 11.45
C LYS A 153 15.93 -5.48 11.23
N MET A 154 15.10 -4.82 12.03
CA MET A 154 14.94 -3.36 11.98
C MET A 154 16.20 -2.67 12.47
N SER A 155 16.64 -1.65 11.76
CA SER A 155 17.70 -0.74 12.16
C SER A 155 17.07 0.58 12.58
N GLU A 156 17.48 1.10 13.72
CA GLU A 156 17.02 2.41 14.21
C GLU A 156 17.86 3.51 13.55
N SER A 157 17.20 4.54 13.04
CA SER A 157 17.85 5.76 12.57
C SER A 157 17.20 6.96 13.26
N GLY A 158 18.01 7.75 13.97
CA GLY A 158 17.55 8.97 14.63
C GLY A 158 16.69 8.74 15.87
N PHE A 159 16.80 7.57 16.52
CA PHE A 159 16.13 7.32 17.79
C PHE A 159 16.75 8.21 18.87
N THR A 160 16.02 9.24 19.26
CA THR A 160 16.25 9.94 20.52
C THR A 160 15.31 9.29 21.53
N ALA A 161 15.84 8.56 22.49
CA ALA A 161 15.01 7.99 23.55
C ALA A 161 14.17 9.11 24.17
N PRO A 162 12.85 8.99 24.23
CA PRO A 162 12.01 10.05 24.79
C PRO A 162 12.44 10.29 26.23
N THR A 163 12.55 11.53 26.57
CA THR A 163 12.83 11.92 27.96
C THR A 163 11.71 11.45 28.89
N LYS A 164 12.01 11.26 30.16
CA LYS A 164 10.97 10.90 31.16
C LYS A 164 9.81 11.89 31.17
N GLU A 165 10.05 13.15 30.79
CA GLU A 165 9.05 14.19 30.69
C GLU A 165 8.13 13.98 29.45
N GLU A 166 8.70 13.67 28.29
CA GLU A 166 7.93 13.38 27.08
C GLU A 166 7.07 12.12 27.21
N VAL A 167 7.61 11.09 27.87
CA VAL A 167 6.83 9.88 28.19
C VAL A 167 5.66 10.21 29.12
N ARG A 168 5.89 11.04 30.15
CA ARG A 168 4.84 11.46 31.08
C ARG A 168 3.78 12.32 30.40
N GLU A 169 4.16 13.22 29.50
CA GLU A 169 3.25 14.07 28.78
C GLU A 169 2.39 13.26 27.80
N ASN A 170 2.99 12.33 27.05
CA ASN A 170 2.27 11.42 26.17
C ASN A 170 1.28 10.52 26.92
N VAL A 171 1.69 9.99 28.08
CA VAL A 171 0.78 9.22 28.97
C VAL A 171 -0.35 10.11 29.50
N ARG A 172 -0.07 11.35 29.90
CA ARG A 172 -1.09 12.32 30.34
C ARG A 172 -2.09 12.65 29.22
N GLN A 173 -1.63 12.86 28.00
CA GLN A 173 -2.50 13.17 26.86
C GLN A 173 -3.39 11.97 26.52
N GLN A 174 -2.86 10.74 26.52
CA GLN A 174 -3.63 9.55 26.28
C GLN A 174 -4.66 9.27 27.40
N VAL A 175 -4.25 9.39 28.64
CA VAL A 175 -5.16 9.22 29.81
C VAL A 175 -6.15 10.36 29.89
N GLY A 176 -5.74 11.60 29.65
CA GLY A 176 -6.62 12.77 29.63
C GLY A 176 -7.65 12.73 28.50
N GLY A 177 -7.29 12.20 27.33
CA GLY A 177 -8.22 11.95 26.22
C GLY A 177 -9.23 10.87 26.53
N ALA A 178 -8.80 9.75 27.09
CA ALA A 178 -9.67 8.64 27.51
C ALA A 178 -10.63 9.04 28.66
N VAL A 179 -10.15 9.82 29.62
CA VAL A 179 -10.98 10.33 30.71
C VAL A 179 -12.02 11.35 30.23
N LYS A 180 -11.65 12.27 29.30
CA LYS A 180 -12.60 13.19 28.69
C LYS A 180 -13.68 12.47 27.87
N GLN A 181 -13.33 11.44 27.09
CA GLN A 181 -14.31 10.64 26.37
C GLN A 181 -15.19 9.79 27.32
N GLY A 182 -14.62 9.24 28.39
CA GLY A 182 -15.37 8.49 29.41
C GLY A 182 -16.37 9.36 30.18
N LEU A 183 -15.94 10.55 30.59
CA LEU A 183 -16.81 11.50 31.32
C LEU A 183 -17.86 12.12 30.39
N GLY A 184 -17.57 12.40 29.13
CA GLY A 184 -18.54 12.87 28.15
C GLY A 184 -19.68 11.88 27.90
N LYS A 185 -19.40 10.56 27.97
CA LYS A 185 -20.44 9.50 27.87
C LYS A 185 -21.25 9.33 29.15
N LEU A 186 -20.70 9.69 30.31
CA LEU A 186 -21.38 9.53 31.63
C LEU A 186 -22.27 10.75 32.00
N PHE A 187 -21.95 11.94 31.51
CA PHE A 187 -22.63 13.20 31.85
C PHE A 187 -23.28 13.90 30.66
N GLY A 188 -23.19 13.33 29.45
CA GLY A 188 -23.91 13.81 28.26
C GLY A 188 -25.37 13.32 28.29
N LYS A 189 -26.26 14.20 28.71
CA LYS A 189 -27.68 14.12 28.43
C LYS A 189 -27.95 14.65 27.04
#